data_7d4e3c02ff53b9a136ad16df1ebc5126
#
_entry.id   7d4e3c02ff53b9a136ad16df1ebc5126
#
_cell.length_a   1.000
_cell.length_b   1.000
_cell.length_c   1.000
_cell.angle_alpha   90.00
_cell.angle_beta   90.00
_cell.angle_gamma   90.00
#
_symmetry.space_group_name_H-M   'P 1'
#
loop_
_entity.id
_entity.type
_entity.pdbx_description
1 polymer ?
#
loop_
_entity_poly.entity_id
_entity_poly.type
_entity_poly.pdbx_seq_one_letter_code
_entity_poly.pdbx_strand_id
1 'polypeptide(L)'
;MGPTRANTWQGEFPRRNTKEDGFERSAPVKSFPANGYGLFDMAGNVWEWCADLYSDAAYAERARELGPDGVAVDPKGPAKSRDPRNPHAPETRVHRGGSFLCNDSYCASYRPSARMSATPDTALEHLGFRCIKDAPPAK
;
A
#
# COMPACT_ATOMS: atom_id res chain seq x y z
N MET A 1 -2.34 25.84 4.39
CA MET A 1 -2.11 24.38 4.28
C MET A 1 -0.60 24.15 4.22
N GLY A 2 -0.08 23.09 4.88
CA GLY A 2 1.33 22.72 4.72
C GLY A 2 1.57 22.11 3.34
N PRO A 3 2.84 21.97 2.92
CA PRO A 3 3.18 21.38 1.63
C PRO A 3 2.65 19.95 1.54
N THR A 4 2.11 19.58 0.39
CA THR A 4 1.72 18.19 0.07
C THR A 4 2.93 17.26 0.20
N ARG A 5 2.74 16.10 0.82
CA ARG A 5 3.82 15.16 1.13
C ARG A 5 3.74 13.85 0.35
N ALA A 6 2.73 13.73 -0.51
CA ALA A 6 2.48 12.54 -1.32
C ALA A 6 1.65 12.91 -2.55
N ASN A 7 1.80 12.15 -3.62
CA ASN A 7 0.96 12.26 -4.80
C ASN A 7 -0.35 11.51 -4.55
N THR A 8 -1.41 12.27 -4.31
CA THR A 8 -2.76 11.76 -4.07
C THR A 8 -3.77 12.65 -4.79
N TRP A 9 -5.00 12.22 -4.91
CA TRP A 9 -6.04 13.05 -5.51
C TRP A 9 -6.44 14.21 -4.59
N GLN A 10 -6.41 15.43 -5.11
CA GLN A 10 -6.89 16.63 -4.44
C GLN A 10 -8.15 17.15 -5.12
N GLY A 11 -9.15 17.51 -4.32
CA GLY A 11 -10.44 17.99 -4.82
C GLY A 11 -11.51 16.90 -4.89
N GLU A 12 -12.46 17.03 -5.80
CA GLU A 12 -13.65 16.18 -5.88
C GLU A 12 -13.42 14.95 -6.78
N PHE A 13 -13.23 13.80 -6.19
CA PHE A 13 -13.06 12.55 -6.96
C PHE A 13 -14.40 12.06 -7.55
N PRO A 14 -14.46 11.58 -8.81
CA PRO A 14 -13.40 11.56 -9.84
C PRO A 14 -13.45 12.78 -10.77
N ARG A 15 -14.21 13.83 -10.44
CA ARG A 15 -14.59 14.91 -11.35
C ARG A 15 -13.51 15.96 -11.53
N ARG A 16 -12.82 16.32 -10.45
CA ARG A 16 -11.87 17.43 -10.46
C ARG A 16 -10.68 17.13 -9.55
N ASN A 17 -9.51 16.97 -10.16
CA ASN A 17 -8.24 17.01 -9.45
C ASN A 17 -7.69 18.44 -9.49
N THR A 18 -7.46 19.06 -8.32
CA THR A 18 -6.88 20.41 -8.23
C THR A 18 -5.37 20.43 -8.42
N LYS A 19 -4.71 19.27 -8.39
CA LYS A 19 -3.27 19.09 -8.65
C LYS A 19 -2.38 19.95 -7.74
N GLU A 20 -2.77 20.11 -6.49
CA GLU A 20 -2.01 20.91 -5.51
C GLU A 20 -0.64 20.29 -5.19
N ASP A 21 -0.48 18.99 -5.46
CA ASP A 21 0.78 18.26 -5.39
C ASP A 21 1.66 18.41 -6.65
N GLY A 22 1.14 19.05 -7.71
CA GLY A 22 1.82 19.30 -8.97
C GLY A 22 1.62 18.22 -10.04
N PHE A 23 0.88 17.14 -9.75
CA PHE A 23 0.74 16.00 -10.66
C PHE A 23 -0.74 15.66 -10.95
N GLU A 24 -1.00 15.23 -12.15
CA GLU A 24 -2.32 14.70 -12.56
C GLU A 24 -2.40 13.18 -12.46
N ARG A 25 -1.28 12.53 -12.68
CA ARG A 25 -1.07 11.08 -12.66
C ARG A 25 0.13 10.74 -11.80
N SER A 26 0.78 9.61 -12.07
CA SER A 26 1.99 9.23 -11.34
C SER A 26 3.08 10.30 -11.47
N ALA A 27 3.75 10.57 -10.36
CA ALA A 27 4.91 11.46 -10.28
C ALA A 27 6.20 10.67 -10.50
N PRO A 28 7.28 11.31 -10.96
CA PRO A 28 8.61 10.71 -10.90
C PRO A 28 8.94 10.28 -9.46
N VAL A 29 9.62 9.15 -9.32
CA VAL A 29 10.03 8.66 -8.00
C VAL A 29 10.85 9.72 -7.25
N LYS A 30 10.65 9.80 -5.93
CA LYS A 30 11.31 10.78 -5.04
C LYS A 30 10.91 12.25 -5.28
N SER A 31 9.77 12.49 -5.89
CA SER A 31 9.23 13.86 -6.02
C SER A 31 8.83 14.47 -4.68
N PHE A 32 8.63 13.67 -3.66
CA PHE A 32 8.26 14.09 -2.31
C PHE A 32 9.35 13.70 -1.29
N PRO A 33 9.41 14.37 -0.13
CA PRO A 33 10.40 14.05 0.90
C PRO A 33 10.28 12.62 1.40
N ALA A 34 11.42 12.00 1.74
CA ALA A 34 11.46 10.72 2.41
C ALA A 34 10.77 10.77 3.79
N ASN A 35 10.24 9.65 4.24
CA ASN A 35 9.76 9.48 5.59
C ASN A 35 10.92 9.35 6.60
N GLY A 36 10.61 9.20 7.90
CA GLY A 36 11.61 9.08 8.96
C GLY A 36 12.56 7.87 8.84
N TYR A 37 12.26 6.92 7.96
CA TYR A 37 13.12 5.76 7.65
C TYR A 37 13.93 5.94 6.36
N GLY A 38 13.89 7.12 5.73
CA GLY A 38 14.56 7.37 4.46
C GLY A 38 13.86 6.78 3.24
N LEU A 39 12.60 6.34 3.38
CA LEU A 39 11.83 5.73 2.30
C LEU A 39 10.95 6.78 1.61
N PHE A 40 10.96 6.77 0.27
CA PHE A 40 10.18 7.65 -0.58
C PHE A 40 8.89 6.97 -1.05
N ASP A 41 7.88 7.77 -1.36
CA ASP A 41 6.65 7.37 -2.04
C ASP A 41 5.91 6.19 -1.37
N MET A 42 5.99 6.10 -0.03
CA MET A 42 5.32 5.05 0.75
C MET A 42 3.81 5.27 0.90
N ALA A 43 3.32 6.43 0.46
CA ALA A 43 1.91 6.80 0.43
C ALA A 43 1.62 7.55 -0.87
N GLY A 44 0.53 7.18 -1.55
CA GLY A 44 0.16 7.75 -2.86
C GLY A 44 1.06 7.28 -3.99
N ASN A 45 1.10 8.02 -5.06
CA ASN A 45 1.76 7.77 -6.33
C ASN A 45 1.20 6.53 -7.04
N VAL A 46 1.73 5.36 -6.79
CA VAL A 46 1.18 4.09 -7.30
C VAL A 46 1.07 3.08 -6.16
N TRP A 47 0.09 2.20 -6.22
CA TRP A 47 0.03 1.03 -5.39
C TRP A 47 1.28 0.19 -5.58
N GLU A 48 1.74 -0.47 -4.53
CA GLU A 48 2.91 -1.32 -4.59
C GLU A 48 2.59 -2.75 -4.17
N TRP A 49 2.98 -3.70 -5.02
CA TRP A 49 2.89 -5.12 -4.71
C TRP A 49 3.71 -5.47 -3.47
N CYS A 50 3.12 -6.28 -2.59
CA CYS A 50 3.81 -6.97 -1.52
C CYS A 50 4.00 -8.45 -1.89
N ALA A 51 4.99 -9.09 -1.32
CA ALA A 51 5.22 -10.54 -1.49
C ALA A 51 4.12 -11.37 -0.82
N ASP A 52 3.43 -10.81 0.17
CA ASP A 52 2.44 -11.50 0.99
C ASP A 52 1.20 -11.89 0.20
N LEU A 53 0.66 -13.07 0.48
CA LEU A 53 -0.70 -13.41 0.13
C LEU A 53 -1.69 -12.56 0.93
N TYR A 54 -2.83 -12.26 0.33
CA TYR A 54 -3.86 -11.48 1.01
C TYR A 54 -4.75 -12.37 1.88
N SER A 55 -4.98 -11.97 3.11
CA SER A 55 -6.09 -12.42 3.95
C SER A 55 -6.72 -11.25 4.68
N ASP A 56 -8.02 -11.14 4.66
CA ASP A 56 -8.79 -10.15 5.40
C ASP A 56 -8.59 -10.32 6.92
N ALA A 57 -8.35 -11.54 7.38
CA ALA A 57 -8.16 -11.90 8.78
C ALA A 57 -6.70 -11.77 9.28
N ALA A 58 -5.73 -11.52 8.41
CA ALA A 58 -4.30 -11.62 8.76
C ALA A 58 -3.88 -10.80 9.99
N TYR A 59 -4.41 -9.59 10.16
CA TYR A 59 -4.11 -8.77 11.35
C TYR A 59 -4.73 -9.35 12.62
N ALA A 60 -5.98 -9.81 12.54
CA ALA A 60 -6.68 -10.39 13.70
C ALA A 60 -6.07 -11.74 14.09
N GLU A 61 -5.65 -12.55 13.14
CA GLU A 61 -4.95 -13.81 13.39
C GLU A 61 -3.60 -13.56 14.05
N ARG A 62 -2.82 -12.64 13.51
CA ARG A 62 -1.52 -12.25 14.09
C ARG A 62 -1.64 -11.68 15.49
N ALA A 63 -2.63 -10.82 15.73
CA ALA A 63 -2.87 -10.26 17.06
C ALA A 63 -3.23 -11.34 18.09
N ARG A 64 -4.00 -12.37 17.69
CA ARG A 64 -4.31 -13.51 18.57
C ARG A 64 -3.08 -14.37 18.89
N GLU A 65 -2.23 -14.61 17.89
CA GLU A 65 -1.00 -15.39 18.07
C GLU A 65 0.00 -14.71 19.00
N LEU A 66 0.14 -13.40 18.89
CA LEU A 66 1.14 -12.63 19.63
C LEU A 66 0.67 -12.17 21.02
N GLY A 67 -0.66 -12.07 21.23
CA GLY A 67 -1.21 -11.45 22.43
C GLY A 67 -1.06 -9.91 22.46
N PRO A 68 -1.50 -9.25 23.55
CA PRO A 68 -1.64 -7.80 23.61
C PRO A 68 -0.30 -7.03 23.50
N ASP A 69 0.78 -7.59 24.02
CA ASP A 69 2.11 -6.95 24.04
C ASP A 69 3.07 -7.51 22.98
N GLY A 70 2.56 -8.38 22.11
CA GLY A 70 3.38 -9.08 21.13
C GLY A 70 3.77 -8.20 19.94
N VAL A 71 5.02 -8.32 19.51
CA VAL A 71 5.55 -7.67 18.32
C VAL A 71 5.83 -8.71 17.24
N ALA A 72 5.24 -8.53 16.06
CA ALA A 72 5.55 -9.40 14.92
C ALA A 72 6.94 -9.07 14.38
N VAL A 73 7.83 -10.04 14.40
CA VAL A 73 9.17 -9.93 13.81
C VAL A 73 9.16 -10.66 12.48
N ASP A 74 9.48 -9.96 11.41
CA ASP A 74 9.54 -10.46 10.02
C ASP A 74 8.32 -11.33 9.62
N PRO A 75 7.09 -10.82 9.76
CA PRO A 75 5.89 -11.60 9.46
C PRO A 75 5.82 -11.97 7.98
N LYS A 76 5.64 -13.24 7.67
CA LYS A 76 5.62 -13.77 6.30
C LYS A 76 4.24 -13.73 5.63
N GLY A 77 3.23 -13.21 6.28
CA GLY A 77 1.86 -13.25 5.78
C GLY A 77 1.22 -14.65 5.89
N PRO A 78 -0.04 -14.80 5.43
CA PRO A 78 -0.77 -16.05 5.47
C PRO A 78 -0.28 -17.05 4.42
N ALA A 79 -0.43 -18.35 4.71
CA ALA A 79 -0.06 -19.43 3.78
C ALA A 79 -1.03 -19.59 2.60
N LYS A 80 -2.25 -19.02 2.71
CA LYS A 80 -3.27 -19.04 1.65
C LYS A 80 -3.96 -17.69 1.60
N SER A 81 -4.35 -17.26 0.40
CA SER A 81 -5.16 -16.05 0.25
C SER A 81 -6.60 -16.29 0.68
N ARG A 82 -7.21 -15.25 1.24
CA ARG A 82 -8.62 -15.21 1.61
C ARG A 82 -9.17 -13.81 1.41
N ASP A 83 -10.13 -13.67 0.49
CA ASP A 83 -10.88 -12.44 0.30
C ASP A 83 -12.38 -12.77 0.21
N PRO A 84 -13.17 -12.50 1.28
CA PRO A 84 -14.60 -12.78 1.29
C PRO A 84 -15.38 -12.02 0.22
N ARG A 85 -14.86 -10.91 -0.27
CA ARG A 85 -15.47 -10.12 -1.35
C ARG A 85 -15.37 -10.84 -2.70
N ASN A 86 -14.40 -11.77 -2.83
CA ASN A 86 -14.21 -12.58 -4.02
C ASN A 86 -13.76 -14.00 -3.65
N PRO A 87 -14.68 -14.81 -3.08
CA PRO A 87 -14.35 -16.14 -2.52
C PRO A 87 -13.92 -17.18 -3.57
N HIS A 88 -14.17 -16.89 -4.84
CA HIS A 88 -13.82 -17.77 -5.98
C HIS A 88 -12.61 -17.23 -6.76
N ALA A 89 -12.01 -16.13 -6.33
CA ALA A 89 -10.81 -15.62 -6.97
C ALA A 89 -9.66 -16.65 -6.87
N PRO A 90 -8.81 -16.70 -7.86
CA PRO A 90 -7.52 -17.33 -7.71
C PRO A 90 -6.72 -16.66 -6.58
N GLU A 91 -5.59 -17.22 -6.24
CA GLU A 91 -4.69 -16.65 -5.23
C GLU A 91 -4.46 -15.14 -5.46
N THR A 92 -4.66 -14.36 -4.40
CA THR A 92 -4.47 -12.90 -4.44
C THR A 92 -3.29 -12.48 -3.57
N ARG A 93 -2.62 -11.41 -3.99
CA ARG A 93 -1.53 -10.78 -3.25
C ARG A 93 -1.92 -9.42 -2.73
N VAL A 94 -1.23 -9.01 -1.69
CA VAL A 94 -1.39 -7.68 -1.09
C VAL A 94 -0.78 -6.62 -1.99
N HIS A 95 -1.44 -5.48 -2.12
CA HIS A 95 -0.81 -4.23 -2.52
C HIS A 95 -1.16 -3.13 -1.52
N ARG A 96 -0.26 -2.15 -1.38
CA ARG A 96 -0.32 -1.12 -0.33
C ARG A 96 0.07 0.25 -0.85
N GLY A 97 -0.07 1.25 0.03
CA GLY A 97 0.38 2.61 -0.21
C GLY A 97 -0.64 3.53 -0.85
N GLY A 98 -1.68 2.99 -1.49
CA GLY A 98 -2.59 3.81 -2.28
C GLY A 98 -1.95 4.32 -3.56
N SER A 99 -2.63 5.23 -4.27
CA SER A 99 -2.14 5.80 -5.52
C SER A 99 -2.54 7.26 -5.66
N PHE A 100 -2.15 7.89 -6.76
CA PHE A 100 -2.58 9.24 -7.13
C PHE A 100 -4.11 9.39 -7.29
N LEU A 101 -4.85 8.29 -7.36
CA LEU A 101 -6.32 8.28 -7.39
C LEU A 101 -6.96 8.24 -5.99
N CYS A 102 -6.17 8.08 -4.94
CA CYS A 102 -6.69 7.97 -3.58
C CYS A 102 -6.86 9.34 -2.92
N ASN A 103 -7.99 9.52 -2.23
CA ASN A 103 -8.25 10.64 -1.33
C ASN A 103 -9.11 10.19 -0.14
N ASP A 104 -9.31 11.04 0.84
CA ASP A 104 -10.03 10.73 2.07
C ASP A 104 -11.54 10.45 1.87
N SER A 105 -12.15 11.01 0.83
CA SER A 105 -13.57 10.83 0.54
C SER A 105 -13.89 9.53 -0.23
N TYR A 106 -12.90 8.96 -0.92
CA TYR A 106 -13.10 7.77 -1.76
C TYR A 106 -12.22 6.59 -1.36
N CYS A 107 -10.93 6.81 -1.23
CA CYS A 107 -9.94 5.76 -1.01
C CYS A 107 -8.85 6.25 -0.05
N ALA A 108 -9.02 6.03 1.25
CA ALA A 108 -8.00 6.37 2.24
C ALA A 108 -6.92 5.27 2.38
N SER A 109 -6.68 4.50 1.34
CA SER A 109 -5.79 3.33 1.38
C SER A 109 -4.30 3.66 1.32
N TYR A 110 -3.94 4.95 1.28
CA TYR A 110 -2.58 5.43 1.55
C TYR A 110 -2.20 5.34 3.04
N ARG A 111 -3.12 4.93 3.92
CA ARG A 111 -2.83 4.71 5.35
C ARG A 111 -1.92 3.49 5.54
N PRO A 112 -0.95 3.54 6.46
CA PRO A 112 -0.02 2.43 6.70
C PRO A 112 -0.68 1.10 7.05
N SER A 113 -1.86 1.11 7.65
CA SER A 113 -2.61 -0.12 7.99
C SER A 113 -3.43 -0.70 6.84
N ALA A 114 -3.68 0.08 5.78
CA ALA A 114 -4.52 -0.36 4.68
C ALA A 114 -3.82 -1.41 3.81
N ARG A 115 -4.59 -2.40 3.39
CA ARG A 115 -4.18 -3.45 2.46
C ARG A 115 -5.31 -3.69 1.47
N MET A 116 -4.95 -3.85 0.22
CA MET A 116 -5.88 -4.27 -0.83
C MET A 116 -5.37 -5.56 -1.46
N SER A 117 -6.20 -6.23 -2.23
CA SER A 117 -5.88 -7.48 -2.91
C SER A 117 -6.11 -7.38 -4.40
N ALA A 118 -5.24 -8.02 -5.17
CA ALA A 118 -5.44 -8.30 -6.58
C ALA A 118 -4.81 -9.65 -6.96
N THR A 119 -5.25 -10.20 -8.08
CA THR A 119 -4.61 -11.40 -8.66
C THR A 119 -3.24 -11.01 -9.25
N PRO A 120 -2.25 -11.91 -9.26
CA PRO A 120 -0.88 -11.59 -9.71
C PRO A 120 -0.77 -11.13 -11.16
N ASP A 121 -1.77 -11.43 -11.98
CA ASP A 121 -1.87 -11.02 -13.39
C ASP A 121 -2.51 -9.64 -13.59
N THR A 122 -2.91 -8.97 -12.49
CA THR A 122 -3.50 -7.62 -12.56
C THR A 122 -2.45 -6.59 -12.99
N ALA A 123 -2.77 -5.83 -14.03
CA ALA A 123 -1.97 -4.69 -14.49
C ALA A 123 -2.83 -3.42 -14.48
N LEU A 124 -2.37 -2.38 -13.81
CA LEU A 124 -3.04 -1.07 -13.72
C LEU A 124 -2.00 0.04 -13.88
N GLU A 125 -2.41 1.17 -14.47
CA GLU A 125 -1.53 2.35 -14.64
C GLU A 125 -1.03 2.96 -13.31
N HIS A 126 -1.68 2.60 -12.22
CA HIS A 126 -1.38 3.07 -10.87
C HIS A 126 -0.96 1.93 -9.92
N LEU A 127 -0.40 0.85 -10.46
CA LEU A 127 0.10 -0.30 -9.71
C LEU A 127 1.53 -0.62 -10.16
N GLY A 128 2.46 -0.64 -9.22
CA GLY A 128 3.88 -0.89 -9.43
C GLY A 128 4.47 -1.78 -8.33
N PHE A 129 5.77 -1.73 -8.19
CA PHE A 129 6.51 -2.47 -7.16
C PHE A 129 7.83 -1.78 -6.84
N ARG A 130 8.41 -2.13 -5.70
CA ARG A 130 9.81 -1.83 -5.38
C ARG A 130 10.54 -3.11 -4.98
N CYS A 131 11.80 -3.21 -5.37
CA CYS A 131 12.66 -4.31 -4.93
C CYS A 131 13.24 -4.01 -3.54
N ILE A 132 13.36 -5.05 -2.73
CA ILE A 132 14.08 -5.02 -1.46
C ILE A 132 15.26 -6.01 -1.55
N LYS A 133 16.26 -5.76 -0.72
CA LYS A 133 17.40 -6.66 -0.53
C LYS A 133 17.59 -6.86 0.97
N ASP A 134 17.74 -8.10 1.38
CA ASP A 134 18.02 -8.43 2.78
C ASP A 134 19.34 -7.77 3.22
N ALA A 135 19.35 -7.28 4.46
CA ALA A 135 20.58 -6.81 5.06
C ALA A 135 21.55 -8.00 5.20
N PRO A 136 22.86 -7.77 5.03
CA PRO A 136 23.83 -8.81 5.34
C PRO A 136 23.69 -9.20 6.83
N PRO A 137 23.93 -10.48 7.18
CA PRO A 137 23.89 -10.90 8.58
C PRO A 137 24.79 -10.01 9.42
N ALA A 138 24.30 -9.64 10.60
CA ALA A 138 25.13 -8.90 11.55
C ALA A 138 26.40 -9.70 11.86
N LYS A 139 27.54 -9.02 11.78
CA LYS A 139 28.84 -9.62 12.13
C LYS A 139 28.94 -9.79 13.63
#